data_41843910e5c92d6e57d471b3c7de2347
#
_entry.id   41843910e5c92d6e57d471b3c7de2347
#
_cell.length_a   1.000
_cell.length_b   1.000
_cell.length_c   1.000
_cell.angle_alpha   90.00
_cell.angle_beta   90.00
_cell.angle_gamma   90.00
#
_symmetry.space_group_name_H-M   'P 1'
#
loop_
_entity.id
_entity.type
_entity.pdbx_description
1 polymer ?
#
loop_
_entity_poly.entity_id
_entity_poly.type
_entity_poly.pdbx_seq_one_letter_code
_entity_poly.pdbx_strand_id
1 'polypeptide(L)'
;MTPLTPRRAPRPARIRHRLVSAPLAAGGVALALVLTACSGGGDDVAGEPSTPSEPVELRMTVWTADETQLAQFQEIADAYVADNPDLVSGVTFETIPFEDYTTSLTTQLAGGNAPDLAWILESYAPEFVASGALVDVGPKLQETEGYAYDDLLDSSLALWEKDGGLFAYPFSNSPFAMFVNTDQVAAAGQPNPADLVASGDWTYDQARDISAAAAAASGKQGLVVRDFDFKVWENLSTVWDGWDAAPWNEDGTQCTFTDPEMVDALTWIHDATFTGGAMPGPGTTADFFAGDSAMTITQISRASALDDSFAWDVVPLPAGPAGQQNVIGQAGIGVFAAGEHPDVAADFLAWFTNPENAETLAAYFPPPRESLLNAETLGAANPKLSETQLQAVVVDGIQGAVTKPSHQNFAKLQDTVRAQLDALWTADADVEGVLADTCAAIQPLLGD
;
A
#
# COMPACT_ATOMS: atom_id res chain seq x y z
N MET A 1 -54.59 26.07 -22.94
CA MET A 1 -53.75 24.95 -22.58
C MET A 1 -53.43 24.19 -23.85
N THR A 2 -52.27 24.44 -24.43
CA THR A 2 -51.82 23.90 -25.72
C THR A 2 -50.72 22.90 -25.45
N PRO A 3 -50.73 21.68 -26.00
CA PRO A 3 -49.71 20.68 -25.74
C PRO A 3 -48.46 20.92 -26.60
N LEU A 4 -47.30 20.87 -25.94
CA LEU A 4 -45.98 20.93 -26.54
C LEU A 4 -45.58 19.57 -27.18
N THR A 5 -45.26 19.61 -28.46
CA THR A 5 -44.70 18.49 -29.25
C THR A 5 -43.21 18.25 -28.97
N PRO A 6 -42.71 17.03 -28.93
CA PRO A 6 -41.30 16.77 -28.71
C PRO A 6 -40.47 16.94 -30.00
N ARG A 7 -39.34 17.65 -29.86
CA ARG A 7 -38.32 17.83 -30.91
C ARG A 7 -37.52 16.56 -31.14
N ARG A 8 -37.45 16.12 -32.40
CA ARG A 8 -36.60 15.04 -32.89
C ARG A 8 -35.11 15.45 -32.88
N ALA A 9 -34.24 14.59 -32.39
CA ALA A 9 -32.78 14.70 -32.48
C ALA A 9 -32.28 14.37 -33.91
N PRO A 10 -31.20 15.00 -34.39
CA PRO A 10 -30.63 14.75 -35.73
C PRO A 10 -29.81 13.46 -35.76
N ARG A 11 -29.90 12.72 -36.86
CA ARG A 11 -29.12 11.49 -37.16
C ARG A 11 -27.69 11.85 -37.60
N PRO A 12 -26.65 11.05 -37.25
CA PRO A 12 -25.30 11.28 -37.71
C PRO A 12 -25.12 10.85 -39.19
N ALA A 13 -24.34 11.67 -39.92
CA ALA A 13 -24.00 11.49 -41.32
C ALA A 13 -22.99 10.34 -41.49
N ARG A 14 -23.26 9.46 -42.47
CA ARG A 14 -22.30 8.41 -42.90
C ARG A 14 -21.20 9.02 -43.79
N ILE A 15 -19.96 8.94 -43.34
CA ILE A 15 -18.78 9.26 -44.16
C ILE A 15 -18.44 8.02 -44.99
N ARG A 16 -18.47 8.18 -46.31
CA ARG A 16 -18.00 7.18 -47.29
C ARG A 16 -16.49 7.41 -47.54
N HIS A 17 -15.67 6.45 -47.16
CA HIS A 17 -14.27 6.41 -47.57
C HIS A 17 -14.17 5.95 -49.03
N ARG A 18 -13.60 6.79 -49.86
CA ARG A 18 -13.15 6.44 -51.20
C ARG A 18 -11.73 5.84 -51.13
N LEU A 19 -11.61 4.62 -51.57
CA LEU A 19 -10.34 3.97 -51.88
C LEU A 19 -9.73 4.63 -53.10
N VAL A 20 -8.50 5.17 -52.98
CA VAL A 20 -7.68 5.59 -54.08
C VAL A 20 -6.52 4.59 -54.21
N SER A 21 -6.51 3.87 -55.31
CA SER A 21 -5.42 2.96 -55.70
C SER A 21 -4.38 3.76 -56.44
N ALA A 22 -3.11 3.62 -56.10
CA ALA A 22 -1.99 4.13 -56.92
C ALA A 22 -0.93 3.01 -57.08
N PRO A 23 -0.24 2.95 -58.23
CA PRO A 23 0.47 1.76 -58.65
C PRO A 23 1.93 1.70 -58.18
N LEU A 24 2.44 0.46 -58.12
CA LEU A 24 3.84 0.12 -57.88
C LEU A 24 4.73 0.66 -59.00
N ALA A 25 5.84 1.30 -58.60
CA ALA A 25 7.03 1.44 -59.45
C ALA A 25 8.21 0.73 -58.75
N ALA A 26 8.73 -0.29 -59.40
CA ALA A 26 9.92 -1.03 -59.01
C ALA A 26 11.18 -0.23 -59.34
N GLY A 27 12.03 0.01 -58.36
CA GLY A 27 13.38 0.54 -58.54
C GLY A 27 14.35 -0.27 -57.69
N GLY A 28 15.11 -1.16 -58.33
CA GLY A 28 16.14 -1.96 -57.67
C GLY A 28 17.40 -1.13 -57.43
N VAL A 29 17.91 -1.20 -56.19
CA VAL A 29 19.29 -0.82 -55.86
C VAL A 29 19.94 -2.00 -55.18
N ALA A 30 20.91 -2.60 -55.85
CA ALA A 30 21.78 -3.63 -55.28
C ALA A 30 22.77 -2.99 -54.29
N LEU A 31 22.74 -3.41 -53.04
CA LEU A 31 23.76 -3.06 -52.07
C LEU A 31 24.56 -4.31 -51.71
N ALA A 32 25.85 -4.25 -51.97
CA ALA A 32 26.80 -5.32 -51.76
C ALA A 32 27.01 -5.59 -50.27
N LEU A 33 26.78 -6.83 -49.84
CA LEU A 33 27.15 -7.37 -48.53
C LEU A 33 28.64 -7.67 -48.52
N VAL A 34 29.40 -6.97 -47.68
CA VAL A 34 30.75 -7.38 -47.28
C VAL A 34 30.58 -8.19 -46.00
N LEU A 35 30.71 -9.50 -46.10
CA LEU A 35 30.85 -10.43 -45.01
C LEU A 35 32.30 -10.41 -44.51
N THR A 36 32.56 -9.78 -43.37
CA THR A 36 33.77 -10.03 -42.58
C THR A 36 33.40 -10.99 -41.45
N ALA A 37 33.72 -12.25 -41.60
CA ALA A 37 33.72 -13.25 -40.55
C ALA A 37 34.96 -13.01 -39.69
N CYS A 38 34.76 -12.62 -38.41
CA CYS A 38 35.73 -12.84 -37.34
C CYS A 38 35.12 -13.80 -36.33
N SER A 39 35.65 -15.02 -36.40
CA SER A 39 35.50 -16.02 -35.34
C SER A 39 36.37 -15.60 -34.15
N GLY A 40 35.76 -15.42 -33.01
CA GLY A 40 36.43 -15.23 -31.75
C GLY A 40 35.46 -15.66 -30.65
N GLY A 41 35.71 -16.82 -30.06
CA GLY A 41 35.06 -17.21 -28.82
C GLY A 41 35.48 -16.23 -27.74
N GLY A 42 34.52 -15.69 -27.00
CA GLY A 42 34.71 -14.88 -25.85
C GLY A 42 33.68 -15.31 -24.84
N ASP A 43 34.17 -15.73 -23.70
CA ASP A 43 33.44 -16.02 -22.48
C ASP A 43 32.47 -14.86 -22.17
N ASP A 44 31.25 -15.18 -21.76
CA ASP A 44 30.32 -14.23 -21.16
C ASP A 44 30.94 -13.71 -19.84
N VAL A 45 31.69 -12.62 -19.95
CA VAL A 45 32.08 -11.81 -18.81
C VAL A 45 30.87 -10.92 -18.51
N ALA A 46 30.24 -11.12 -17.36
CA ALA A 46 29.29 -10.15 -16.80
C ALA A 46 29.94 -8.76 -16.91
N GLY A 47 29.30 -7.84 -17.63
CA GLY A 47 29.82 -6.50 -17.82
C GLY A 47 30.01 -5.80 -16.49
N GLU A 48 31.19 -5.21 -16.28
CA GLU A 48 31.38 -4.28 -15.16
C GLU A 48 30.34 -3.15 -15.27
N PRO A 49 29.79 -2.68 -14.11
CA PRO A 49 28.86 -1.56 -14.11
C PRO A 49 29.50 -0.36 -14.80
N SER A 50 28.90 0.10 -15.89
CA SER A 50 29.42 1.23 -16.66
C SER A 50 28.96 2.53 -16.00
N THR A 51 29.89 3.25 -15.38
CA THR A 51 29.63 4.65 -14.95
C THR A 51 29.12 5.46 -16.16
N PRO A 52 28.00 6.17 -16.02
CA PRO A 52 27.50 7.03 -17.11
C PRO A 52 28.55 8.04 -17.55
N SER A 53 28.58 8.37 -18.83
CA SER A 53 29.55 9.34 -19.39
C SER A 53 29.19 10.80 -19.06
N GLU A 54 27.96 11.06 -18.66
CA GLU A 54 27.42 12.36 -18.21
C GLU A 54 26.52 12.12 -17.01
N PRO A 55 26.38 13.08 -16.08
CA PRO A 55 25.49 12.96 -14.94
C PRO A 55 24.04 12.73 -15.36
N VAL A 56 23.37 11.78 -14.75
CA VAL A 56 22.02 11.34 -15.11
C VAL A 56 20.97 11.99 -14.21
N GLU A 57 19.74 12.10 -14.70
CA GLU A 57 18.57 12.48 -13.88
C GLU A 57 17.79 11.21 -13.53
N LEU A 58 17.55 11.00 -12.22
CA LEU A 58 16.75 9.89 -11.74
C LEU A 58 15.29 10.30 -11.54
N ARG A 59 14.38 9.38 -11.81
CA ARG A 59 12.95 9.55 -11.60
C ARG A 59 12.43 8.54 -10.59
N MET A 60 11.85 9.04 -9.49
CA MET A 60 11.22 8.22 -8.46
C MET A 60 9.73 8.52 -8.39
N THR A 61 8.90 7.47 -8.55
CA THR A 61 7.44 7.60 -8.47
C THR A 61 6.95 7.33 -7.04
N VAL A 62 6.09 8.23 -6.52
CA VAL A 62 5.55 8.19 -5.17
C VAL A 62 4.05 8.50 -5.18
N TRP A 63 3.29 8.11 -4.13
CA TRP A 63 1.86 8.48 -4.03
C TRP A 63 1.58 9.65 -3.09
N THR A 64 2.59 10.16 -2.39
CA THR A 64 2.37 11.33 -1.53
C THR A 64 2.27 12.61 -2.36
N ALA A 65 1.36 13.50 -1.95
CA ALA A 65 1.25 14.86 -2.45
C ALA A 65 1.48 15.88 -1.32
N ASP A 66 1.96 15.43 -0.15
CA ASP A 66 2.29 16.31 0.96
C ASP A 66 3.56 17.09 0.63
N GLU A 67 3.42 18.42 0.53
CA GLU A 67 4.51 19.32 0.14
C GLU A 67 5.67 19.29 1.15
N THR A 68 5.39 19.09 2.45
CA THR A 68 6.42 19.02 3.50
C THR A 68 7.23 17.74 3.36
N GLN A 69 6.57 16.62 3.13
CA GLN A 69 7.21 15.34 2.91
C GLN A 69 8.04 15.33 1.63
N LEU A 70 7.50 15.86 0.52
CA LEU A 70 8.23 15.99 -0.74
C LEU A 70 9.46 16.91 -0.62
N ALA A 71 9.34 18.01 0.14
CA ALA A 71 10.48 18.90 0.41
C ALA A 71 11.59 18.19 1.19
N GLN A 72 11.24 17.34 2.16
CA GLN A 72 12.22 16.52 2.89
C GLN A 72 12.90 15.49 1.99
N PHE A 73 12.14 14.82 1.11
CA PHE A 73 12.73 13.90 0.12
C PHE A 73 13.68 14.62 -0.81
N GLN A 74 13.31 15.82 -1.25
CA GLN A 74 14.15 16.64 -2.14
C GLN A 74 15.43 17.08 -1.42
N GLU A 75 15.37 17.43 -0.13
CA GLU A 75 16.56 17.79 0.66
C GLU A 75 17.58 16.64 0.72
N ILE A 76 17.10 15.41 1.00
CA ILE A 76 17.93 14.19 0.99
C ILE A 76 18.52 13.94 -0.41
N ALA A 77 17.72 14.10 -1.45
CA ALA A 77 18.15 13.91 -2.83
C ALA A 77 19.17 14.97 -3.28
N ASP A 78 18.96 16.23 -2.93
CA ASP A 78 19.88 17.33 -3.25
C ASP A 78 21.25 17.13 -2.58
N ALA A 79 21.26 16.59 -1.35
CA ALA A 79 22.50 16.22 -0.66
C ALA A 79 23.24 15.10 -1.42
N TYR A 80 22.53 14.07 -1.90
CA TYR A 80 23.12 13.02 -2.74
C TYR A 80 23.74 13.57 -4.02
N VAL A 81 23.01 14.44 -4.72
CA VAL A 81 23.49 15.10 -5.97
C VAL A 81 24.74 15.94 -5.69
N ALA A 82 24.76 16.67 -4.56
CA ALA A 82 25.90 17.48 -4.19
C ALA A 82 27.16 16.65 -3.90
N ASP A 83 27.01 15.46 -3.33
CA ASP A 83 28.10 14.54 -3.04
C ASP A 83 28.54 13.73 -4.28
N ASN A 84 27.64 13.59 -5.30
CA ASN A 84 27.87 12.79 -6.50
C ASN A 84 27.65 13.57 -7.82
N PRO A 85 28.23 14.77 -7.99
CA PRO A 85 27.91 15.68 -9.10
C PRO A 85 28.33 15.14 -10.49
N ASP A 86 29.27 14.21 -10.53
CA ASP A 86 29.71 13.55 -11.76
C ASP A 86 28.83 12.35 -12.13
N LEU A 87 27.97 11.89 -11.24
CA LEU A 87 27.11 10.71 -11.42
C LEU A 87 25.65 11.09 -11.63
N VAL A 88 25.11 12.05 -10.85
CA VAL A 88 23.69 12.43 -10.85
C VAL A 88 23.55 13.95 -10.96
N SER A 89 22.70 14.39 -11.89
CA SER A 89 22.36 15.82 -12.09
C SER A 89 21.10 16.24 -11.33
N GLY A 90 20.25 15.28 -10.94
CA GLY A 90 19.00 15.52 -10.20
C GLY A 90 18.23 14.26 -9.91
N VAL A 91 17.29 14.36 -8.96
CA VAL A 91 16.28 13.34 -8.67
C VAL A 91 14.91 14.00 -8.68
N THR A 92 14.01 13.52 -9.55
CA THR A 92 12.64 14.03 -9.65
C THR A 92 11.67 13.07 -8.98
N PHE A 93 10.85 13.58 -8.02
CA PHE A 93 9.76 12.83 -7.41
C PHE A 93 8.46 13.05 -8.18
N GLU A 94 7.99 12.01 -8.88
CA GLU A 94 6.74 12.03 -9.64
C GLU A 94 5.59 11.56 -8.76
N THR A 95 4.63 12.45 -8.46
CA THR A 95 3.47 12.11 -7.64
C THR A 95 2.34 11.55 -8.50
N ILE A 96 1.86 10.36 -8.17
CA ILE A 96 0.65 9.76 -8.72
C ILE A 96 -0.35 9.58 -7.58
N PRO A 97 -1.63 9.99 -7.74
CA PRO A 97 -2.66 9.78 -6.72
C PRO A 97 -2.76 8.32 -6.29
N PHE A 98 -2.92 8.08 -4.97
CA PHE A 98 -2.93 6.74 -4.40
C PHE A 98 -3.93 5.78 -5.07
N GLU A 99 -5.13 6.27 -5.40
CA GLU A 99 -6.19 5.48 -6.05
C GLU A 99 -5.80 4.95 -7.44
N ASP A 100 -4.97 5.71 -8.17
CA ASP A 100 -4.53 5.38 -9.53
C ASP A 100 -3.11 4.81 -9.57
N TYR A 101 -2.44 4.73 -8.42
CA TYR A 101 -0.99 4.54 -8.35
C TYR A 101 -0.51 3.26 -9.02
N THR A 102 -0.96 2.10 -8.56
CA THR A 102 -0.50 0.80 -9.08
C THR A 102 -0.88 0.60 -10.55
N THR A 103 -2.08 1.06 -10.95
CA THR A 103 -2.52 0.99 -12.36
C THR A 103 -1.65 1.88 -13.26
N SER A 104 -1.32 3.08 -12.80
CA SER A 104 -0.45 4.01 -13.54
C SER A 104 0.97 3.48 -13.65
N LEU A 105 1.54 2.98 -12.56
CA LEU A 105 2.88 2.38 -12.53
C LEU A 105 2.96 1.19 -13.49
N THR A 106 2.02 0.25 -13.44
CA THR A 106 1.96 -0.91 -14.33
C THR A 106 1.81 -0.48 -15.80
N THR A 107 1.06 0.59 -16.06
CA THR A 107 0.91 1.15 -17.42
C THR A 107 2.22 1.76 -17.92
N GLN A 108 2.96 2.48 -17.07
CA GLN A 108 4.28 3.02 -17.43
C GLN A 108 5.25 1.88 -17.77
N LEU A 109 5.30 0.83 -16.94
CA LEU A 109 6.15 -0.35 -17.18
C LEU A 109 5.81 -1.04 -18.51
N ALA A 110 4.52 -1.31 -18.76
CA ALA A 110 4.06 -1.93 -20.00
C ALA A 110 4.31 -1.06 -21.23
N GLY A 111 4.32 0.27 -21.05
CA GLY A 111 4.59 1.25 -22.10
C GLY A 111 6.09 1.47 -22.41
N GLY A 112 7.00 0.84 -21.65
CA GLY A 112 8.44 1.04 -21.78
C GLY A 112 8.91 2.41 -21.28
N ASN A 113 8.18 3.00 -20.33
CA ASN A 113 8.50 4.26 -19.64
C ASN A 113 8.63 4.03 -18.13
N ALA A 114 9.40 3.00 -17.77
CA ALA A 114 9.64 2.66 -16.37
C ALA A 114 10.29 3.84 -15.61
N PRO A 115 9.89 4.14 -14.37
CA PRO A 115 10.69 4.98 -13.49
C PRO A 115 11.97 4.25 -13.11
N ASP A 116 12.99 4.96 -12.60
CA ASP A 116 14.17 4.31 -12.02
C ASP A 116 13.85 3.66 -10.69
N LEU A 117 13.07 4.38 -9.85
CA LEU A 117 12.56 3.86 -8.59
C LEU A 117 11.06 4.11 -8.46
N ALA A 118 10.37 3.25 -7.73
CA ALA A 118 8.99 3.54 -7.33
C ALA A 118 8.63 2.90 -5.98
N TRP A 119 7.63 3.47 -5.33
CA TRP A 119 6.96 2.85 -4.20
C TRP A 119 6.10 1.68 -4.66
N ILE A 120 6.08 0.61 -3.90
CA ILE A 120 5.29 -0.60 -4.20
C ILE A 120 4.49 -0.95 -2.94
N LEU A 121 3.19 -1.16 -3.10
CA LEU A 121 2.32 -1.61 -2.01
C LEU A 121 2.54 -3.09 -1.68
N GLU A 122 2.45 -3.43 -0.42
CA GLU A 122 2.63 -4.79 0.11
C GLU A 122 1.77 -5.84 -0.62
N SER A 123 0.53 -5.50 -0.93
CA SER A 123 -0.39 -6.44 -1.59
C SER A 123 0.10 -6.90 -2.98
N TYR A 124 0.87 -6.05 -3.65
CA TYR A 124 1.45 -6.32 -4.97
C TYR A 124 2.92 -6.78 -4.90
N ALA A 125 3.54 -6.80 -3.72
CA ALA A 125 4.95 -7.15 -3.57
C ALA A 125 5.30 -8.52 -4.18
N PRO A 126 4.54 -9.63 -3.93
CA PRO A 126 4.86 -10.93 -4.53
C PRO A 126 4.80 -10.92 -6.06
N GLU A 127 3.88 -10.14 -6.67
CA GLU A 127 3.78 -9.99 -8.12
C GLU A 127 5.02 -9.29 -8.68
N PHE A 128 5.41 -8.14 -8.11
CA PHE A 128 6.59 -7.40 -8.55
C PHE A 128 7.90 -8.19 -8.35
N VAL A 129 8.06 -8.80 -7.16
CA VAL A 129 9.24 -9.62 -6.83
C VAL A 129 9.36 -10.85 -7.76
N ALA A 130 8.23 -11.48 -8.13
CA ALA A 130 8.23 -12.61 -9.03
C ALA A 130 8.42 -12.25 -10.50
N SER A 131 8.06 -11.03 -10.91
CA SER A 131 8.00 -10.61 -12.32
C SER A 131 9.36 -10.49 -13.01
N GLY A 132 10.45 -10.30 -12.25
CA GLY A 132 11.77 -9.94 -12.78
C GLY A 132 11.87 -8.47 -13.23
N ALA A 133 10.89 -7.62 -12.88
CA ALA A 133 10.92 -6.19 -13.19
C ALA A 133 11.84 -5.41 -12.25
N LEU A 134 12.15 -5.96 -11.08
CA LEU A 134 12.95 -5.31 -10.05
C LEU A 134 14.40 -5.83 -10.06
N VAL A 135 15.32 -4.95 -9.69
CA VAL A 135 16.73 -5.26 -9.44
C VAL A 135 16.88 -5.88 -8.05
N ASP A 136 17.75 -6.88 -7.91
CA ASP A 136 18.21 -7.31 -6.60
C ASP A 136 19.12 -6.24 -5.99
N VAL A 137 18.61 -5.52 -5.00
CA VAL A 137 19.32 -4.44 -4.32
C VAL A 137 20.10 -4.92 -3.09
N GLY A 138 19.89 -6.15 -2.65
CA GLY A 138 20.54 -6.73 -1.48
C GLY A 138 22.07 -6.60 -1.48
N PRO A 139 22.77 -7.03 -2.53
CA PRO A 139 24.23 -6.89 -2.61
C PRO A 139 24.70 -5.44 -2.48
N LYS A 140 24.00 -4.51 -3.13
CA LYS A 140 24.35 -3.09 -3.08
C LYS A 140 24.22 -2.52 -1.67
N LEU A 141 23.11 -2.82 -0.98
CA LEU A 141 22.89 -2.36 0.39
C LEU A 141 23.90 -2.95 1.36
N GLN A 142 24.27 -4.24 1.19
CA GLN A 142 25.26 -4.93 2.03
C GLN A 142 26.68 -4.40 1.83
N GLU A 143 27.05 -4.03 0.61
CA GLU A 143 28.39 -3.54 0.27
C GLU A 143 28.59 -2.05 0.56
N THR A 144 27.48 -1.28 0.75
CA THR A 144 27.57 0.16 1.04
C THR A 144 28.12 0.39 2.45
N GLU A 145 29.26 1.08 2.52
CA GLU A 145 29.91 1.40 3.81
C GLU A 145 29.00 2.22 4.72
N GLY A 146 28.81 1.76 5.96
CA GLY A 146 27.98 2.44 6.96
C GLY A 146 26.47 2.25 6.80
N TYR A 147 26.02 1.44 5.83
CA TYR A 147 24.59 1.19 5.63
C TYR A 147 23.94 0.40 6.78
N ALA A 148 24.73 -0.39 7.51
CA ALA A 148 24.24 -1.22 8.60
C ALA A 148 23.10 -2.17 8.18
N TYR A 149 23.34 -3.00 7.16
CA TYR A 149 22.32 -3.91 6.61
C TYR A 149 21.76 -4.86 7.68
N ASP A 150 22.61 -5.35 8.60
CA ASP A 150 22.21 -6.26 9.69
C ASP A 150 21.28 -5.61 10.75
N ASP A 151 21.09 -4.28 10.68
CA ASP A 151 20.11 -3.55 11.50
C ASP A 151 18.69 -3.59 10.92
N LEU A 152 18.51 -4.13 9.71
CA LEU A 152 17.20 -4.31 9.11
C LEU A 152 16.47 -5.51 9.73
N LEU A 153 15.18 -5.34 10.01
CA LEU A 153 14.34 -6.39 10.59
C LEU A 153 14.00 -7.46 9.55
N ASP A 154 14.36 -8.71 9.81
CA ASP A 154 14.03 -9.85 8.95
C ASP A 154 12.53 -9.92 8.61
N SER A 155 11.65 -9.64 9.58
CA SER A 155 10.21 -9.62 9.38
C SER A 155 9.74 -8.54 8.40
N SER A 156 10.49 -7.44 8.27
CA SER A 156 10.20 -6.39 7.30
C SER A 156 10.71 -6.76 5.90
N LEU A 157 11.80 -7.52 5.80
CA LEU A 157 12.39 -7.92 4.53
C LEU A 157 11.63 -9.07 3.85
N ALA A 158 11.04 -9.97 4.63
CA ALA A 158 10.48 -11.25 4.17
C ALA A 158 9.55 -11.15 2.94
N LEU A 159 8.72 -10.10 2.86
CA LEU A 159 7.79 -9.89 1.74
C LEU A 159 8.51 -9.51 0.42
N TRP A 160 9.72 -8.95 0.52
CA TRP A 160 10.50 -8.39 -0.59
C TRP A 160 11.64 -9.29 -1.02
N GLU A 161 11.82 -10.43 -0.32
CA GLU A 161 12.86 -11.40 -0.59
C GLU A 161 12.39 -12.55 -1.50
N LYS A 162 13.28 -12.98 -2.37
CA LYS A 162 13.09 -14.17 -3.20
C LYS A 162 14.44 -14.78 -3.56
N ASP A 163 14.56 -16.10 -3.41
CA ASP A 163 15.76 -16.87 -3.79
C ASP A 163 17.07 -16.30 -3.20
N GLY A 164 16.99 -15.62 -2.04
CA GLY A 164 18.12 -15.03 -1.33
C GLY A 164 18.50 -13.63 -1.80
N GLY A 165 17.75 -13.03 -2.75
CA GLY A 165 17.87 -11.62 -3.15
C GLY A 165 16.81 -10.75 -2.48
N LEU A 166 17.09 -9.45 -2.32
CA LEU A 166 16.16 -8.41 -1.84
C LEU A 166 15.77 -7.50 -3.00
N PHE A 167 14.49 -7.44 -3.35
CA PHE A 167 14.00 -6.73 -4.54
C PHE A 167 13.36 -5.37 -4.27
N ALA A 168 13.11 -5.01 -3.00
CA ALA A 168 12.76 -3.67 -2.61
C ALA A 168 13.15 -3.41 -1.15
N TYR A 169 13.42 -2.15 -0.80
CA TYR A 169 13.64 -1.73 0.58
C TYR A 169 12.30 -1.40 1.23
N PRO A 170 11.91 -2.02 2.35
CA PRO A 170 10.64 -1.82 3.02
C PRO A 170 10.62 -0.50 3.81
N PHE A 171 10.50 0.63 3.14
CA PHE A 171 10.63 1.96 3.75
C PHE A 171 9.54 2.31 4.77
N SER A 172 8.38 1.66 4.70
CA SER A 172 7.24 1.92 5.57
C SER A 172 6.76 0.62 6.20
N ASN A 173 6.81 0.56 7.53
CA ASN A 173 6.20 -0.50 8.35
C ASN A 173 5.19 0.17 9.27
N SER A 174 4.03 0.54 8.73
CA SER A 174 3.04 1.37 9.41
C SER A 174 1.95 0.51 10.04
N PRO A 175 1.99 0.27 11.38
CA PRO A 175 0.94 -0.48 12.04
C PRO A 175 -0.41 0.19 11.88
N PHE A 176 -1.46 -0.62 11.76
CA PHE A 176 -2.82 -0.15 11.95
C PHE A 176 -3.10 0.01 13.44
N ALA A 177 -3.77 1.10 13.77
CA ALA A 177 -4.19 1.42 15.13
C ALA A 177 -5.64 1.93 15.13
N MET A 178 -6.26 1.93 16.28
CA MET A 178 -7.55 2.56 16.48
C MET A 178 -7.35 4.00 16.91
N PHE A 179 -7.73 4.95 16.06
CA PHE A 179 -7.83 6.37 16.38
C PHE A 179 -9.20 6.65 16.98
N VAL A 180 -9.25 7.40 18.07
CA VAL A 180 -10.44 7.62 18.88
C VAL A 180 -10.70 9.11 19.04
N ASN A 181 -11.89 9.56 18.70
CA ASN A 181 -12.41 10.87 19.10
C ASN A 181 -12.97 10.76 20.52
N THR A 182 -12.15 11.12 21.50
CA THR A 182 -12.49 10.96 22.91
C THR A 182 -13.63 11.88 23.36
N ASP A 183 -13.84 13.01 22.68
CA ASP A 183 -14.99 13.89 22.93
C ASP A 183 -16.32 13.20 22.58
N GLN A 184 -16.39 12.54 21.42
CA GLN A 184 -17.59 11.81 21.01
C GLN A 184 -17.88 10.60 21.91
N VAL A 185 -16.83 9.86 22.29
CA VAL A 185 -16.94 8.72 23.20
C VAL A 185 -17.44 9.17 24.58
N ALA A 186 -16.86 10.24 25.15
CA ALA A 186 -17.28 10.80 26.42
C ALA A 186 -18.71 11.38 26.38
N ALA A 187 -19.07 12.07 25.30
CA ALA A 187 -20.43 12.59 25.12
C ALA A 187 -21.49 11.51 25.05
N ALA A 188 -21.13 10.31 24.58
CA ALA A 188 -21.99 9.12 24.59
C ALA A 188 -22.03 8.39 25.95
N GLY A 189 -21.27 8.86 26.95
CA GLY A 189 -21.18 8.24 28.27
C GLY A 189 -20.47 6.89 28.26
N GLN A 190 -19.62 6.64 27.28
CA GLN A 190 -18.89 5.38 27.11
C GLN A 190 -17.52 5.43 27.79
N PRO A 191 -16.94 4.27 28.17
CA PRO A 191 -15.59 4.21 28.71
C PRO A 191 -14.56 4.66 27.65
N ASN A 192 -13.45 5.24 28.13
CA ASN A 192 -12.33 5.56 27.24
C ASN A 192 -11.65 4.25 26.78
N PRO A 193 -11.45 4.02 25.47
CA PRO A 193 -10.72 2.87 24.96
C PRO A 193 -9.34 2.65 25.60
N ALA A 194 -8.60 3.70 25.93
CA ALA A 194 -7.32 3.58 26.61
C ALA A 194 -7.44 2.91 28.01
N ASP A 195 -8.52 3.17 28.75
CA ASP A 195 -8.77 2.52 30.03
C ASP A 195 -9.08 1.02 29.84
N LEU A 196 -9.78 0.66 28.76
CA LEU A 196 -10.05 -0.73 28.40
C LEU A 196 -8.79 -1.48 27.97
N VAL A 197 -7.89 -0.82 27.24
CA VAL A 197 -6.55 -1.36 26.92
C VAL A 197 -5.78 -1.65 28.22
N ALA A 198 -5.75 -0.69 29.13
CA ALA A 198 -5.03 -0.83 30.40
C ALA A 198 -5.59 -1.94 31.30
N SER A 199 -6.90 -2.21 31.22
CA SER A 199 -7.55 -3.31 31.98
C SER A 199 -7.50 -4.67 31.25
N GLY A 200 -7.13 -4.71 29.96
CA GLY A 200 -7.17 -5.91 29.13
C GLY A 200 -8.57 -6.27 28.63
N ASP A 201 -9.50 -5.34 28.68
CA ASP A 201 -10.90 -5.54 28.25
C ASP A 201 -11.18 -4.95 26.86
N TRP A 202 -10.15 -4.46 26.13
CA TRP A 202 -10.30 -3.85 24.81
C TRP A 202 -10.52 -4.90 23.74
N THR A 203 -11.77 -5.07 23.29
CA THR A 203 -12.18 -6.07 22.29
C THR A 203 -12.97 -5.43 21.14
N TYR A 204 -13.11 -6.15 20.00
CA TYR A 204 -13.95 -5.71 18.89
C TYR A 204 -15.41 -5.50 19.30
N ASP A 205 -15.95 -6.31 20.22
CA ASP A 205 -17.29 -6.10 20.74
C ASP A 205 -17.41 -4.81 21.55
N GLN A 206 -16.41 -4.47 22.37
CA GLN A 206 -16.36 -3.18 23.06
C GLN A 206 -16.26 -2.01 22.06
N ALA A 207 -15.39 -2.12 21.06
CA ALA A 207 -15.25 -1.11 20.02
C ALA A 207 -16.56 -0.89 19.25
N ARG A 208 -17.28 -1.97 18.91
CA ARG A 208 -18.60 -1.91 18.27
C ARG A 208 -19.62 -1.19 19.15
N ASP A 209 -19.74 -1.58 20.41
CA ASP A 209 -20.76 -1.07 21.32
C ASP A 209 -20.53 0.42 21.62
N ILE A 210 -19.28 0.82 21.85
CA ILE A 210 -18.88 2.23 22.02
C ILE A 210 -19.18 3.03 20.76
N SER A 211 -18.83 2.50 19.60
CA SER A 211 -19.05 3.16 18.30
C SER A 211 -20.53 3.35 18.01
N ALA A 212 -21.35 2.34 18.25
CA ALA A 212 -22.81 2.44 18.07
C ALA A 212 -23.42 3.50 19.00
N ALA A 213 -23.00 3.53 20.28
CA ALA A 213 -23.47 4.53 21.24
C ALA A 213 -23.03 5.94 20.84
N ALA A 214 -21.78 6.12 20.39
CA ALA A 214 -21.25 7.40 19.95
C ALA A 214 -21.96 7.90 18.68
N ALA A 215 -22.21 7.02 17.70
CA ALA A 215 -22.97 7.33 16.51
C ALA A 215 -24.41 7.77 16.84
N ALA A 216 -25.09 7.04 17.72
CA ALA A 216 -26.44 7.38 18.15
C ALA A 216 -26.52 8.72 18.90
N ALA A 217 -25.50 9.05 19.71
CA ALA A 217 -25.44 10.30 20.47
C ALA A 217 -25.07 11.50 19.61
N SER A 218 -24.14 11.34 18.65
CA SER A 218 -23.61 12.45 17.85
C SER A 218 -24.36 12.69 16.53
N GLY A 219 -25.02 11.65 16.00
CA GLY A 219 -25.58 11.64 14.63
C GLY A 219 -24.49 11.55 13.56
N LYS A 220 -23.25 11.26 13.92
CA LYS A 220 -22.09 11.00 13.06
C LYS A 220 -21.88 9.51 12.93
N GLN A 221 -20.77 9.09 12.25
CA GLN A 221 -20.44 7.68 12.12
C GLN A 221 -19.75 7.14 13.39
N GLY A 222 -19.86 5.84 13.63
CA GLY A 222 -19.19 5.17 14.74
C GLY A 222 -17.76 4.80 14.38
N LEU A 223 -17.55 3.53 14.00
CA LEU A 223 -16.26 2.98 13.56
C LEU A 223 -16.14 2.97 12.03
N VAL A 224 -15.06 3.51 11.52
CA VAL A 224 -14.71 3.46 10.09
C VAL A 224 -13.41 2.69 9.95
N VAL A 225 -13.38 1.63 9.15
CA VAL A 225 -12.13 1.04 8.68
C VAL A 225 -11.65 1.89 7.51
N ARG A 226 -10.38 2.28 7.51
CA ARG A 226 -9.81 3.15 6.49
C ARG A 226 -10.13 2.66 5.08
N ASP A 227 -10.50 3.62 4.22
CA ASP A 227 -10.81 3.40 2.82
C ASP A 227 -11.83 2.29 2.58
N PHE A 228 -12.63 2.00 3.61
CA PHE A 228 -13.75 1.08 3.53
C PHE A 228 -14.92 1.76 2.82
N ASP A 229 -14.75 1.97 1.56
CA ASP A 229 -15.81 2.35 0.61
C ASP A 229 -16.29 1.13 -0.20
N PHE A 230 -16.03 -0.08 0.32
CA PHE A 230 -16.27 -1.38 -0.31
C PHE A 230 -15.35 -1.67 -1.51
N LYS A 231 -14.23 -0.93 -1.65
CA LYS A 231 -13.26 -1.11 -2.74
C LYS A 231 -11.94 -1.70 -2.30
N VAL A 232 -11.46 -1.34 -1.11
CA VAL A 232 -10.18 -1.81 -0.56
C VAL A 232 -10.48 -2.86 0.51
N TRP A 233 -10.99 -4.01 0.06
CA TRP A 233 -11.46 -5.10 0.94
C TRP A 233 -10.36 -5.67 1.84
N GLU A 234 -9.09 -5.63 1.40
CA GLU A 234 -7.95 -6.11 2.18
C GLU A 234 -7.74 -5.32 3.48
N ASN A 235 -8.25 -4.11 3.61
CA ASN A 235 -8.22 -3.37 4.87
C ASN A 235 -9.10 -4.02 5.96
N LEU A 236 -10.04 -4.90 5.58
CA LEU A 236 -10.84 -5.66 6.53
C LEU A 236 -10.01 -6.70 7.29
N SER A 237 -8.78 -7.01 6.84
CA SER A 237 -7.84 -7.85 7.59
C SER A 237 -7.57 -7.27 8.99
N THR A 238 -7.58 -5.95 9.13
CA THR A 238 -7.47 -5.30 10.44
C THR A 238 -8.58 -5.70 11.41
N VAL A 239 -9.64 -6.32 10.96
CA VAL A 239 -10.72 -6.87 11.78
C VAL A 239 -10.65 -8.40 11.79
N TRP A 240 -10.69 -9.06 10.63
CA TRP A 240 -10.79 -10.52 10.58
C TRP A 240 -9.56 -11.26 11.12
N ASP A 241 -8.37 -10.64 11.15
CA ASP A 241 -7.19 -11.24 11.78
C ASP A 241 -7.40 -11.45 13.29
N GLY A 242 -8.28 -10.65 13.94
CA GLY A 242 -8.74 -10.91 15.29
C GLY A 242 -9.52 -12.24 15.49
N TRP A 243 -9.94 -12.88 14.39
CA TRP A 243 -10.53 -14.23 14.35
C TRP A 243 -9.55 -15.28 13.84
N ASP A 244 -8.28 -14.93 13.59
CA ASP A 244 -7.30 -15.79 12.94
C ASP A 244 -7.72 -16.21 11.51
N ALA A 245 -8.40 -15.31 10.80
CA ALA A 245 -8.94 -15.54 9.47
C ALA A 245 -8.03 -14.95 8.38
N ALA A 246 -7.96 -15.63 7.24
CA ALA A 246 -7.22 -15.19 6.07
C ALA A 246 -8.04 -15.49 4.79
N PRO A 247 -7.81 -14.79 3.67
CA PRO A 247 -8.56 -15.02 2.43
C PRO A 247 -8.11 -16.26 1.67
N TRP A 248 -6.91 -16.74 1.93
CA TRP A 248 -6.29 -17.97 1.41
C TRP A 248 -5.29 -18.54 2.38
N ASN A 249 -4.93 -19.82 2.21
CA ASN A 249 -3.94 -20.50 3.04
C ASN A 249 -2.53 -19.89 2.86
N GLU A 250 -1.60 -20.24 3.74
CA GLU A 250 -0.23 -19.71 3.77
C GLU A 250 0.50 -19.86 2.42
N ASP A 251 0.26 -20.97 1.71
CA ASP A 251 0.87 -21.23 0.39
C ASP A 251 0.21 -20.43 -0.75
N GLY A 252 -0.87 -19.69 -0.49
CA GLY A 252 -1.62 -18.94 -1.50
C GLY A 252 -2.36 -19.82 -2.52
N THR A 253 -2.59 -21.10 -2.24
CA THR A 253 -3.13 -22.08 -3.21
C THR A 253 -4.59 -22.45 -3.01
N GLN A 254 -5.15 -22.16 -1.83
CA GLN A 254 -6.50 -22.53 -1.45
C GLN A 254 -7.25 -21.36 -0.84
N CYS A 255 -8.47 -21.13 -1.31
CA CYS A 255 -9.37 -20.16 -0.73
C CYS A 255 -9.84 -20.59 0.67
N THR A 256 -9.85 -19.66 1.63
CA THR A 256 -10.29 -19.87 3.00
C THR A 256 -11.44 -18.93 3.42
N PHE A 257 -12.09 -18.23 2.47
CA PHE A 257 -13.26 -17.40 2.78
C PHE A 257 -14.43 -18.21 3.36
N THR A 258 -14.46 -19.52 3.17
CA THR A 258 -15.50 -20.42 3.73
C THR A 258 -15.13 -21.04 5.06
N ASP A 259 -13.95 -20.74 5.61
CA ASP A 259 -13.54 -21.26 6.91
C ASP A 259 -14.36 -20.56 8.01
N PRO A 260 -14.69 -21.27 9.10
CA PRO A 260 -15.56 -20.75 10.16
C PRO A 260 -15.10 -19.40 10.70
N GLU A 261 -13.79 -19.20 10.86
CA GLU A 261 -13.18 -17.98 11.40
C GLU A 261 -13.47 -16.77 10.50
N MET A 262 -13.39 -16.94 9.17
CA MET A 262 -13.69 -15.89 8.20
C MET A 262 -15.19 -15.60 8.12
N VAL A 263 -16.01 -16.66 8.16
CA VAL A 263 -17.48 -16.53 8.19
C VAL A 263 -17.91 -15.74 9.44
N ASP A 264 -17.37 -16.07 10.60
CA ASP A 264 -17.68 -15.40 11.87
C ASP A 264 -17.23 -13.93 11.83
N ALA A 265 -16.02 -13.65 11.34
CA ALA A 265 -15.47 -12.29 11.23
C ALA A 265 -16.29 -11.41 10.29
N LEU A 266 -16.61 -11.89 9.08
CA LEU A 266 -17.41 -11.12 8.12
C LEU A 266 -18.88 -11.01 8.54
N THR A 267 -19.42 -11.98 9.26
CA THR A 267 -20.74 -11.86 9.91
C THR A 267 -20.72 -10.76 10.96
N TRP A 268 -19.64 -10.69 11.78
CA TRP A 268 -19.49 -9.62 12.78
C TRP A 268 -19.44 -8.23 12.10
N ILE A 269 -18.67 -8.05 11.01
CA ILE A 269 -18.60 -6.79 10.27
C ILE A 269 -19.97 -6.44 9.65
N HIS A 270 -20.66 -7.41 9.06
CA HIS A 270 -21.99 -7.25 8.49
C HIS A 270 -22.99 -6.80 9.57
N ASP A 271 -23.02 -7.45 10.73
CA ASP A 271 -23.88 -7.10 11.84
C ASP A 271 -23.55 -5.73 12.42
N ALA A 272 -22.27 -5.38 12.57
CA ALA A 272 -21.84 -4.06 13.02
C ALA A 272 -22.32 -2.95 12.06
N THR A 273 -22.45 -3.26 10.77
CA THR A 273 -22.93 -2.33 9.75
C THR A 273 -24.45 -2.23 9.73
N PHE A 274 -25.17 -3.34 9.61
CA PHE A 274 -26.60 -3.33 9.29
C PHE A 274 -27.52 -3.52 10.50
N THR A 275 -27.05 -4.16 11.57
CA THR A 275 -27.83 -4.45 12.76
C THR A 275 -27.40 -3.57 13.93
N GLY A 276 -26.09 -3.41 14.16
CA GLY A 276 -25.52 -2.69 15.29
C GLY A 276 -25.46 -1.17 15.11
N GLY A 277 -25.48 -0.67 13.89
CA GLY A 277 -25.32 0.77 13.62
C GLY A 277 -23.97 1.35 14.07
N ALA A 278 -22.98 0.48 14.21
CA ALA A 278 -21.64 0.85 14.67
C ALA A 278 -20.75 1.31 13.51
N MET A 279 -20.96 0.74 12.32
CA MET A 279 -20.19 1.04 11.12
C MET A 279 -21.06 1.66 10.04
N PRO A 280 -20.50 2.50 9.14
CA PRO A 280 -21.27 3.06 8.03
C PRO A 280 -21.64 1.99 7.02
N GLY A 281 -22.84 2.13 6.42
CA GLY A 281 -23.28 1.29 5.30
C GLY A 281 -22.78 1.82 3.94
N PRO A 282 -23.12 1.09 2.85
CA PRO A 282 -22.73 1.44 1.48
C PRO A 282 -23.05 2.89 1.11
N GLY A 283 -22.12 3.55 0.43
CA GLY A 283 -22.27 4.93 -0.04
C GLY A 283 -22.15 6.01 1.05
N THR A 284 -21.82 5.62 2.28
CA THR A 284 -21.52 6.55 3.38
C THR A 284 -20.03 6.74 3.48
N THR A 285 -19.57 7.98 3.41
CA THR A 285 -18.18 8.36 3.66
C THR A 285 -18.08 9.11 4.97
N ALA A 286 -17.03 8.92 5.73
CA ALA A 286 -16.73 9.69 6.93
C ALA A 286 -15.22 9.88 7.04
N ASP A 287 -14.82 11.12 7.25
CA ASP A 287 -13.42 11.46 7.53
C ASP A 287 -13.24 11.65 9.04
N PHE A 288 -12.54 10.72 9.67
CA PHE A 288 -12.23 10.81 11.10
C PHE A 288 -11.49 12.11 11.44
N PHE A 289 -10.53 12.49 10.62
CA PHE A 289 -9.70 13.68 10.85
C PHE A 289 -10.48 15.00 10.72
N ALA A 290 -11.63 14.97 10.02
CA ALA A 290 -12.62 16.05 10.02
C ALA A 290 -13.63 15.94 11.18
N GLY A 291 -13.51 14.93 12.04
CA GLY A 291 -14.40 14.68 13.17
C GLY A 291 -15.73 14.05 12.80
N ASP A 292 -15.85 13.37 11.64
CA ASP A 292 -17.10 12.78 11.15
C ASP A 292 -17.37 11.37 11.68
N SER A 293 -16.44 10.77 12.42
CA SER A 293 -16.62 9.49 13.08
C SER A 293 -16.03 9.48 14.49
N ALA A 294 -16.54 8.57 15.34
CA ALA A 294 -16.04 8.38 16.70
C ALA A 294 -14.71 7.63 16.73
N MET A 295 -14.52 6.69 15.82
CA MET A 295 -13.30 5.89 15.71
C MET A 295 -12.96 5.62 14.26
N THR A 296 -11.66 5.39 13.99
CA THR A 296 -11.22 4.82 12.73
C THR A 296 -10.05 3.87 12.95
N ILE A 297 -10.05 2.77 12.21
CA ILE A 297 -8.88 1.91 12.06
C ILE A 297 -8.10 2.41 10.85
N THR A 298 -6.87 2.86 11.05
CA THR A 298 -5.99 3.32 9.96
C THR A 298 -4.52 3.18 10.35
N GLN A 299 -3.62 3.32 9.38
CA GLN A 299 -2.18 3.27 9.64
C GLN A 299 -1.72 4.45 10.50
N ILE A 300 -0.72 4.20 11.37
CA ILE A 300 -0.15 5.20 12.25
C ILE A 300 0.49 6.37 11.49
N SER A 301 0.92 6.18 10.25
CA SER A 301 1.41 7.25 9.37
C SER A 301 0.38 8.36 9.14
N ARG A 302 -0.91 8.08 9.34
CA ARG A 302 -1.99 9.08 9.28
C ARG A 302 -2.06 9.99 10.52
N ALA A 303 -1.28 9.71 11.57
CA ALA A 303 -1.23 10.58 12.75
C ALA A 303 -0.79 12.01 12.42
N SER A 304 -0.08 12.21 11.30
CA SER A 304 0.28 13.54 10.80
C SER A 304 -0.96 14.42 10.51
N ALA A 305 -2.11 13.84 10.19
CA ALA A 305 -3.36 14.55 9.93
C ALA A 305 -4.14 14.93 11.19
N LEU A 306 -3.74 14.48 12.39
CA LEU A 306 -4.34 14.89 13.65
C LEU A 306 -4.07 16.36 13.93
N ASP A 307 -5.07 17.06 14.47
CA ASP A 307 -4.96 18.44 14.94
C ASP A 307 -5.75 18.63 16.25
N ASP A 308 -5.87 19.85 16.72
CA ASP A 308 -6.55 20.20 17.98
C ASP A 308 -8.06 20.50 17.80
N SER A 309 -8.67 20.09 16.69
CA SER A 309 -10.10 20.35 16.39
C SER A 309 -11.04 19.56 17.32
N PHE A 310 -10.57 18.44 17.87
CA PHE A 310 -11.23 17.63 18.92
C PHE A 310 -10.20 16.88 19.74
N ALA A 311 -10.59 16.44 20.93
CA ALA A 311 -9.74 15.59 21.76
C ALA A 311 -9.69 14.17 21.18
N TRP A 312 -8.49 13.63 21.05
CA TRP A 312 -8.25 12.33 20.42
C TRP A 312 -7.29 11.46 21.24
N ASP A 313 -7.31 10.17 20.95
CA ASP A 313 -6.32 9.20 21.41
C ASP A 313 -6.03 8.18 20.32
N VAL A 314 -4.94 7.44 20.47
CA VAL A 314 -4.57 6.34 19.59
C VAL A 314 -4.23 5.13 20.44
N VAL A 315 -4.91 4.02 20.18
CA VAL A 315 -4.77 2.77 20.95
C VAL A 315 -4.53 1.59 19.98
N PRO A 316 -3.96 0.48 20.45
CA PRO A 316 -3.81 -0.74 19.66
C PRO A 316 -5.16 -1.24 19.09
N LEU A 317 -5.11 -2.08 18.06
CA LEU A 317 -6.30 -2.77 17.55
C LEU A 317 -6.94 -3.59 18.67
N PRO A 318 -8.29 -3.72 18.68
CA PRO A 318 -8.99 -4.52 19.67
C PRO A 318 -8.64 -6.01 19.57
N ALA A 319 -8.78 -6.74 20.66
CA ALA A 319 -8.71 -8.19 20.64
C ALA A 319 -9.99 -8.79 20.05
N GLY A 320 -9.82 -9.75 19.14
CA GLY A 320 -10.88 -10.64 18.67
C GLY A 320 -10.92 -11.96 19.46
N PRO A 321 -11.72 -12.93 19.04
CA PRO A 321 -11.76 -14.27 19.64
C PRO A 321 -10.43 -15.00 19.66
N ALA A 322 -9.57 -14.76 18.67
CA ALA A 322 -8.22 -15.32 18.58
C ALA A 322 -7.16 -14.50 19.36
N GLY A 323 -7.57 -13.42 20.01
CA GLY A 323 -6.70 -12.50 20.71
C GLY A 323 -6.46 -11.19 19.97
N GLN A 324 -5.53 -10.39 20.47
CA GLN A 324 -5.09 -9.18 19.81
C GLN A 324 -4.12 -9.54 18.69
N GLN A 325 -4.39 -9.07 17.48
CA GLN A 325 -3.51 -9.21 16.33
C GLN A 325 -3.06 -7.83 15.88
N ASN A 326 -1.79 -7.73 15.51
CA ASN A 326 -1.23 -6.51 14.94
C ASN A 326 -1.14 -6.66 13.42
N VAL A 327 -1.67 -5.67 12.70
CA VAL A 327 -1.63 -5.62 11.25
C VAL A 327 -0.78 -4.43 10.83
N ILE A 328 0.16 -4.64 9.91
CA ILE A 328 0.95 -3.55 9.31
C ILE A 328 0.57 -3.33 7.86
N GLY A 329 0.50 -2.04 7.47
CA GLY A 329 0.60 -1.65 6.08
C GLY A 329 2.07 -1.46 5.74
N GLN A 330 2.57 -2.22 4.79
CA GLN A 330 3.96 -2.14 4.38
C GLN A 330 4.07 -1.54 2.98
N ALA A 331 5.18 -0.87 2.70
CA ALA A 331 5.51 -0.42 1.36
C ALA A 331 7.01 -0.49 1.13
N GLY A 332 7.40 -0.89 -0.08
CA GLY A 332 8.79 -0.99 -0.49
C GLY A 332 9.17 0.07 -1.53
N ILE A 333 10.45 0.42 -1.58
CA ILE A 333 11.06 1.15 -2.69
C ILE A 333 11.77 0.14 -3.57
N GLY A 334 11.25 -0.11 -4.77
CA GLY A 334 11.86 -0.97 -5.78
C GLY A 334 12.66 -0.16 -6.79
N VAL A 335 13.79 -0.72 -7.25
CA VAL A 335 14.57 -0.24 -8.39
C VAL A 335 14.15 -1.05 -9.61
N PHE A 336 13.76 -0.38 -10.70
CA PHE A 336 13.28 -1.06 -11.90
C PHE A 336 14.41 -1.39 -12.88
N ALA A 337 14.53 -2.67 -13.26
CA ALA A 337 15.51 -3.13 -14.23
C ALA A 337 15.33 -2.53 -15.64
N ALA A 338 14.12 -2.07 -15.96
CA ALA A 338 13.78 -1.35 -17.18
C ALA A 338 13.89 0.17 -17.07
N GLY A 339 14.31 0.71 -15.91
CA GLY A 339 14.69 2.10 -15.74
C GLY A 339 15.90 2.47 -16.61
N GLU A 340 16.12 3.75 -16.81
CA GLU A 340 17.23 4.18 -17.67
C GLU A 340 18.60 3.97 -16.98
N HIS A 341 18.64 4.02 -15.64
CA HIS A 341 19.89 4.02 -14.85
C HIS A 341 19.79 3.13 -13.59
N PRO A 342 19.52 1.81 -13.69
CA PRO A 342 19.24 0.96 -12.53
C PRO A 342 20.40 0.87 -11.52
N ASP A 343 21.67 0.89 -11.97
CA ASP A 343 22.82 0.86 -11.06
C ASP A 343 22.92 2.15 -10.23
N VAL A 344 22.70 3.30 -10.87
CA VAL A 344 22.71 4.60 -10.20
C VAL A 344 21.50 4.75 -9.28
N ALA A 345 20.35 4.22 -9.68
CA ALA A 345 19.15 4.18 -8.85
C ALA A 345 19.35 3.33 -7.58
N ALA A 346 20.08 2.20 -7.68
CA ALA A 346 20.41 1.37 -6.52
C ALA A 346 21.41 2.10 -5.58
N ASP A 347 22.36 2.88 -6.12
CA ASP A 347 23.23 3.75 -5.33
C ASP A 347 22.43 4.83 -4.58
N PHE A 348 21.50 5.49 -5.29
CA PHE A 348 20.61 6.46 -4.67
C PHE A 348 19.71 5.81 -3.61
N LEU A 349 19.17 4.62 -3.84
CA LEU A 349 18.38 3.89 -2.85
C LEU A 349 19.18 3.68 -1.56
N ALA A 350 20.43 3.22 -1.68
CA ALA A 350 21.30 3.00 -0.53
C ALA A 350 21.56 4.30 0.26
N TRP A 351 21.74 5.42 -0.43
CA TRP A 351 21.84 6.73 0.20
C TRP A 351 20.53 7.16 0.87
N PHE A 352 19.43 7.10 0.14
CA PHE A 352 18.11 7.58 0.58
C PHE A 352 17.62 6.83 1.83
N THR A 353 18.04 5.58 2.00
CA THR A 353 17.60 4.68 3.07
C THR A 353 18.70 4.32 4.08
N ASN A 354 19.82 5.03 4.06
CA ASN A 354 20.88 4.86 5.06
C ASN A 354 20.39 5.19 6.49
N PRO A 355 21.10 4.84 7.56
CA PRO A 355 20.61 5.05 8.93
C PRO A 355 20.24 6.50 9.25
N GLU A 356 21.02 7.48 8.79
CA GLU A 356 20.79 8.91 9.05
C GLU A 356 19.53 9.43 8.36
N ASN A 357 19.36 9.09 7.08
CA ASN A 357 18.17 9.46 6.32
C ASN A 357 16.93 8.67 6.79
N ALA A 358 17.08 7.41 7.18
CA ALA A 358 16.00 6.59 7.74
C ALA A 358 15.48 7.19 9.07
N GLU A 359 16.36 7.74 9.93
CA GLU A 359 15.96 8.45 11.14
C GLU A 359 15.14 9.71 10.81
N THR A 360 15.56 10.47 9.81
CA THR A 360 14.82 11.65 9.31
C THR A 360 13.45 11.25 8.74
N LEU A 361 13.39 10.19 7.94
CA LEU A 361 12.16 9.68 7.34
C LEU A 361 11.20 9.02 8.35
N ALA A 362 11.69 8.65 9.54
CA ALA A 362 10.86 8.14 10.63
C ALA A 362 9.78 9.12 11.10
N ALA A 363 9.90 10.41 10.76
CA ALA A 363 8.84 11.40 10.96
C ALA A 363 7.53 11.03 10.25
N TYR A 364 7.61 10.25 9.17
CA TYR A 364 6.46 9.86 8.34
C TYR A 364 6.18 8.37 8.39
N PHE A 365 7.24 7.55 8.41
CA PHE A 365 7.13 6.10 8.26
C PHE A 365 8.01 5.40 9.30
N PRO A 366 7.45 4.49 10.12
CA PRO A 366 8.28 3.65 10.97
C PRO A 366 9.28 2.85 10.12
N PRO A 367 10.59 3.02 10.37
CA PRO A 367 11.63 2.40 9.56
C PRO A 367 11.78 0.89 9.85
N PRO A 368 12.31 0.11 8.92
CA PRO A 368 12.60 -1.31 9.13
C PRO A 368 13.92 -1.54 9.89
N ARG A 369 14.35 -0.60 10.74
CA ARG A 369 15.63 -0.66 11.47
C ARG A 369 15.41 -0.86 12.96
N GLU A 370 16.02 -1.92 13.52
CA GLU A 370 15.90 -2.24 14.95
C GLU A 370 16.37 -1.10 15.84
N SER A 371 17.49 -0.46 15.48
CA SER A 371 18.07 0.66 16.23
C SER A 371 17.16 1.89 16.31
N LEU A 372 16.31 2.12 15.33
CA LEU A 372 15.38 3.25 15.24
C LEU A 372 13.98 2.94 15.79
N LEU A 373 13.66 1.67 16.04
CA LEU A 373 12.35 1.21 16.49
C LEU A 373 12.22 1.28 18.01
N ASN A 374 12.26 2.51 18.53
CA ASN A 374 12.05 2.79 19.96
C ASN A 374 11.27 4.11 20.12
N ALA A 375 10.51 4.21 21.22
CA ALA A 375 9.60 5.34 21.46
C ALA A 375 10.30 6.69 21.56
N GLU A 376 11.55 6.74 22.05
CA GLU A 376 12.35 7.98 22.16
C GLU A 376 12.69 8.52 20.78
N THR A 377 13.28 7.71 19.90
CA THR A 377 13.66 8.10 18.53
C THR A 377 12.42 8.48 17.71
N LEU A 378 11.38 7.64 17.74
CA LEU A 378 10.13 7.90 17.02
C LEU A 378 9.42 9.16 17.53
N GLY A 379 9.45 9.42 18.85
CA GLY A 379 8.88 10.62 19.47
C GLY A 379 9.64 11.89 19.14
N ALA A 380 10.96 11.79 19.00
CA ALA A 380 11.79 12.92 18.53
C ALA A 380 11.48 13.27 17.06
N ALA A 381 11.28 12.25 16.21
CA ALA A 381 10.94 12.42 14.80
C ALA A 381 9.49 12.92 14.60
N ASN A 382 8.52 12.44 15.41
CA ASN A 382 7.12 12.85 15.34
C ASN A 382 6.52 13.11 16.74
N PRO A 383 6.58 14.35 17.24
CA PRO A 383 6.16 14.71 18.60
C PRO A 383 4.64 14.77 18.80
N LYS A 384 3.80 14.43 17.81
CA LYS A 384 2.34 14.40 17.96
C LYS A 384 1.86 13.27 18.85
N LEU A 385 2.56 12.13 18.84
CA LEU A 385 2.24 10.97 19.66
C LEU A 385 3.11 10.97 20.92
N SER A 386 2.54 10.59 22.05
CA SER A 386 3.30 10.37 23.26
C SER A 386 4.16 9.09 23.16
N GLU A 387 5.22 9.03 23.96
CA GLU A 387 6.07 7.83 24.06
C GLU A 387 5.24 6.56 24.40
N THR A 388 4.21 6.69 25.25
CA THR A 388 3.33 5.57 25.60
C THR A 388 2.53 5.08 24.40
N GLN A 389 1.98 6.00 23.58
CA GLN A 389 1.27 5.64 22.36
C GLN A 389 2.23 5.02 21.33
N LEU A 390 3.42 5.62 21.14
CA LEU A 390 4.44 5.09 20.22
C LEU A 390 4.90 3.70 20.63
N GLN A 391 5.12 3.46 21.94
CA GLN A 391 5.47 2.14 22.43
C GLN A 391 4.37 1.12 22.10
N ALA A 392 3.12 1.42 22.46
CA ALA A 392 2.01 0.49 22.34
C ALA A 392 1.58 0.23 20.90
N VAL A 393 1.57 1.25 20.03
CA VAL A 393 1.01 1.11 18.66
C VAL A 393 2.06 0.99 17.57
N VAL A 394 3.32 1.40 17.83
CA VAL A 394 4.38 1.29 16.81
C VAL A 394 5.38 0.21 17.21
N VAL A 395 6.07 0.36 18.33
CA VAL A 395 7.14 -0.58 18.73
C VAL A 395 6.56 -1.97 18.99
N ASP A 396 5.55 -2.06 19.86
CA ASP A 396 4.87 -3.34 20.15
C ASP A 396 3.98 -3.78 18.97
N GLY A 397 3.43 -2.80 18.22
CA GLY A 397 2.57 -3.03 17.06
C GLY A 397 3.27 -3.65 15.85
N ILE A 398 4.58 -3.46 15.68
CA ILE A 398 5.37 -4.09 14.62
C ILE A 398 5.83 -5.49 15.03
N GLN A 399 6.01 -5.74 16.34
CA GLN A 399 6.44 -7.05 16.81
C GLN A 399 5.36 -8.12 16.58
N GLY A 400 5.71 -9.11 15.76
CA GLY A 400 4.79 -10.20 15.43
C GLY A 400 3.58 -9.78 14.57
N ALA A 401 3.64 -8.61 13.97
CA ALA A 401 2.58 -8.14 13.08
C ALA A 401 2.52 -8.96 11.79
N VAL A 402 1.31 -9.09 11.26
CA VAL A 402 1.06 -9.64 9.94
C VAL A 402 0.87 -8.51 8.93
N THR A 403 1.24 -8.76 7.68
CA THR A 403 0.95 -7.84 6.57
C THR A 403 -0.47 -8.10 6.04
N LYS A 404 -1.04 -7.09 5.38
CA LYS A 404 -2.29 -7.30 4.64
C LYS A 404 -2.15 -8.40 3.59
N PRO A 405 -3.26 -9.02 3.15
CA PRO A 405 -3.23 -10.06 2.14
C PRO A 405 -2.45 -9.62 0.89
N SER A 406 -1.54 -10.48 0.47
CA SER A 406 -0.72 -10.30 -0.73
C SER A 406 -0.65 -11.60 -1.52
N HIS A 407 -0.46 -11.54 -2.84
CA HIS A 407 -0.38 -12.72 -3.71
C HIS A 407 0.30 -12.38 -5.03
N GLN A 408 0.93 -13.36 -5.70
CA GLN A 408 1.54 -13.14 -7.02
C GLN A 408 0.52 -12.81 -8.14
N ASN A 409 -0.76 -13.13 -7.95
CA ASN A 409 -1.86 -12.77 -8.85
C ASN A 409 -2.77 -11.69 -8.23
N PHE A 410 -2.24 -10.84 -7.32
CA PHE A 410 -3.08 -9.97 -6.49
C PHE A 410 -3.96 -9.03 -7.32
N ALA A 411 -3.48 -8.48 -8.42
CA ALA A 411 -4.27 -7.59 -9.27
C ALA A 411 -5.59 -8.22 -9.75
N LYS A 412 -5.56 -9.50 -10.15
CA LYS A 412 -6.78 -10.23 -10.55
C LYS A 412 -7.63 -10.62 -9.36
N LEU A 413 -6.99 -11.04 -8.27
CA LEU A 413 -7.66 -11.44 -7.03
C LEU A 413 -8.41 -10.27 -6.42
N GLN A 414 -7.80 -9.08 -6.35
CA GLN A 414 -8.42 -7.88 -5.81
C GLN A 414 -9.74 -7.56 -6.49
N ASP A 415 -9.75 -7.49 -7.82
CA ASP A 415 -10.95 -7.17 -8.60
C ASP A 415 -12.03 -8.25 -8.44
N THR A 416 -11.61 -9.53 -8.41
CA THR A 416 -12.53 -10.66 -8.30
C THR A 416 -13.16 -10.73 -6.91
N VAL A 417 -12.35 -10.66 -5.84
CA VAL A 417 -12.84 -10.64 -4.45
C VAL A 417 -13.79 -9.47 -4.24
N ARG A 418 -13.37 -8.26 -4.66
CA ARG A 418 -14.20 -7.07 -4.55
C ARG A 418 -15.56 -7.26 -5.21
N ALA A 419 -15.59 -7.75 -6.46
CA ALA A 419 -16.83 -7.96 -7.19
C ALA A 419 -17.77 -8.98 -6.52
N GLN A 420 -17.21 -9.99 -5.86
CA GLN A 420 -18.01 -10.98 -5.11
C GLN A 420 -18.51 -10.40 -3.78
N LEU A 421 -17.63 -9.74 -3.02
CA LEU A 421 -17.98 -9.14 -1.74
C LEU A 421 -18.98 -7.98 -1.85
N ASP A 422 -19.18 -7.37 -3.04
CA ASP A 422 -20.23 -6.37 -3.25
C ASP A 422 -21.62 -6.89 -2.85
N ALA A 423 -21.88 -8.20 -3.00
CA ALA A 423 -23.13 -8.82 -2.58
C ALA A 423 -23.32 -8.92 -1.05
N LEU A 424 -22.23 -8.80 -0.27
CA LEU A 424 -22.25 -8.83 1.19
C LEU A 424 -22.86 -7.55 1.78
N TRP A 425 -22.80 -6.43 1.05
CA TRP A 425 -23.11 -5.11 1.58
C TRP A 425 -24.59 -4.73 1.40
N THR A 426 -25.48 -5.68 1.72
CA THR A 426 -26.93 -5.47 1.83
C THR A 426 -27.44 -6.07 3.15
N ALA A 427 -28.44 -5.46 3.77
CA ALA A 427 -28.90 -5.85 5.09
C ALA A 427 -29.44 -7.30 5.22
N ASP A 428 -29.81 -7.89 4.10
CA ASP A 428 -30.37 -9.25 3.99
C ASP A 428 -29.40 -10.21 3.26
N ALA A 429 -28.10 -9.89 3.22
CA ALA A 429 -27.11 -10.73 2.57
C ALA A 429 -27.00 -12.11 3.23
N ASP A 430 -26.91 -13.14 2.39
CA ASP A 430 -26.48 -14.49 2.81
C ASP A 430 -24.96 -14.52 2.87
N VAL A 431 -24.39 -14.21 4.06
CA VAL A 431 -22.94 -14.11 4.25
C VAL A 431 -22.23 -15.39 3.80
N GLU A 432 -22.67 -16.56 4.26
CA GLU A 432 -22.07 -17.85 3.90
C GLU A 432 -22.12 -18.10 2.39
N GLY A 433 -23.27 -17.80 1.76
CA GLY A 433 -23.45 -17.95 0.32
C GLY A 433 -22.52 -17.04 -0.48
N VAL A 434 -22.38 -15.76 -0.09
CA VAL A 434 -21.45 -14.81 -0.74
C VAL A 434 -20.01 -15.29 -0.61
N LEU A 435 -19.60 -15.80 0.55
CA LEU A 435 -18.24 -16.28 0.78
C LEU A 435 -17.94 -17.57 0.00
N ALA A 436 -18.93 -18.45 -0.15
CA ALA A 436 -18.82 -19.63 -1.01
C ALA A 436 -18.64 -19.25 -2.50
N ASP A 437 -19.41 -18.26 -2.97
CA ASP A 437 -19.29 -17.74 -4.34
C ASP A 437 -17.93 -17.04 -4.54
N THR A 438 -17.44 -16.33 -3.53
CA THR A 438 -16.10 -15.73 -3.54
C THR A 438 -15.02 -16.79 -3.71
N CYS A 439 -15.05 -17.86 -2.89
CA CYS A 439 -14.10 -18.97 -3.03
C CYS A 439 -14.18 -19.64 -4.41
N ALA A 440 -15.39 -19.89 -4.93
CA ALA A 440 -15.54 -20.48 -6.25
C ALA A 440 -14.93 -19.61 -7.37
N ALA A 441 -15.02 -18.29 -7.21
CA ALA A 441 -14.49 -17.33 -8.18
C ALA A 441 -12.95 -17.18 -8.12
N ILE A 442 -12.34 -17.17 -6.91
CA ILE A 442 -10.90 -16.94 -6.77
C ILE A 442 -10.06 -18.21 -6.79
N GLN A 443 -10.62 -19.40 -6.46
CA GLN A 443 -9.86 -20.65 -6.42
C GLN A 443 -9.07 -20.93 -7.72
N PRO A 444 -9.58 -20.67 -8.93
CA PRO A 444 -8.79 -20.84 -10.14
C PRO A 444 -7.61 -19.86 -10.29
N LEU A 445 -7.62 -18.76 -9.56
CA LEU A 445 -6.58 -17.72 -9.60
C LEU A 445 -5.46 -17.94 -8.58
N LEU A 446 -5.70 -18.79 -7.56
CA LEU A 446 -4.77 -19.09 -6.49
C LEU A 446 -3.73 -20.17 -6.87
N GLY A 447 -3.94 -20.93 -7.90
CA GLY A 447 -3.11 -22.09 -8.27
C GLY A 447 -2.19 -21.89 -9.47
N ASP A 448 -2.08 -20.67 -10.00
CA ASP A 448 -1.32 -20.37 -11.23
C ASP A 448 0.12 -19.89 -10.94
#